data_aec879b2ae598b3d8209e96774dc03b5
#
_entry.id   aec879b2ae598b3d8209e96774dc03b5
#
_cell.length_a   1.000
_cell.length_b   1.000
_cell.length_c   1.000
_cell.angle_alpha   90.00
_cell.angle_beta   90.00
_cell.angle_gamma   90.00
#
_symmetry.space_group_name_H-M   'P 1'
#
loop_
_entity.id
_entity.type
_entity.pdbx_description
1 polymer ?
#
loop_
_entity_poly.entity_id
_entity_poly.type
_entity_poly.pdbx_seq_one_letter_code
_entity_poly.pdbx_strand_id
1 'polypeptide(L)'
;MSTHLELLSSHACFGGEQRFYRHESGTIGLPMKFAVYLPPQASQGPVPALLYLAGLTCTEETFAIKASAQRRAAELGLALITPDTSPRGANVPGEAESWDFGVGAGFYLDATQAPWATHWRMESYLMNELLPLCTAQLPIDAQRLGIFGHSMGGHGALTLALRHPGRFKTLSAFAPICAPTQCPWGEKAFTGYLGADRTSWGEHDATVLMENQPLAPYPGGILIDQGLADKFLEGQLHPHLFETACAQIGQPLTL
;
A
#
# COMPACT_ATOMS: atom_id res chain seq x y z
N MET A 1 -1.34 23.88 7.97
CA MET A 1 -0.34 23.82 9.07
C MET A 1 0.73 22.84 8.63
N SER A 2 2.02 23.17 8.77
CA SER A 2 3.08 22.22 8.43
C SER A 2 3.05 21.06 9.42
N THR A 3 2.73 19.87 8.97
CA THR A 3 2.77 18.66 9.80
C THR A 3 4.22 18.37 10.15
N HIS A 4 4.54 18.39 11.43
CA HIS A 4 5.89 18.12 11.92
C HIS A 4 6.14 16.61 11.92
N LEU A 5 7.27 16.17 11.31
CA LEU A 5 7.75 14.79 11.42
C LEU A 5 8.57 14.62 12.69
N GLU A 6 8.12 13.77 13.58
CA GLU A 6 8.88 13.32 14.75
C GLU A 6 9.72 12.13 14.34
N LEU A 7 11.06 12.27 14.38
CA LEU A 7 11.98 11.17 14.18
C LEU A 7 12.03 10.33 15.46
N LEU A 8 11.52 9.12 15.43
CA LEU A 8 11.53 8.20 16.58
C LEU A 8 12.88 7.49 16.74
N SER A 9 13.47 7.04 15.62
CA SER A 9 14.79 6.42 15.60
C SER A 9 15.43 6.47 14.22
N SER A 10 16.75 6.39 14.17
CA SER A 10 17.56 6.27 12.95
C SER A 10 18.69 5.28 13.17
N HIS A 11 18.90 4.40 12.19
CA HIS A 11 19.88 3.33 12.21
C HIS A 11 20.68 3.31 10.92
N ALA A 12 22.01 3.29 11.02
CA ALA A 12 22.88 3.11 9.86
C ALA A 12 22.62 1.74 9.23
N CYS A 13 22.38 1.72 7.91
CA CYS A 13 21.99 0.51 7.19
C CYS A 13 22.50 0.56 5.75
N PHE A 14 23.40 -0.34 5.35
CA PHE A 14 23.99 -0.43 4.00
C PHE A 14 24.48 0.90 3.42
N GLY A 15 25.16 1.71 4.25
CA GLY A 15 25.68 3.01 3.89
C GLY A 15 24.66 4.15 3.84
N GLY A 16 23.38 3.84 3.99
CA GLY A 16 22.27 4.75 4.16
C GLY A 16 21.69 4.70 5.58
N GLU A 17 20.43 5.11 5.72
CA GLU A 17 19.76 5.18 7.01
C GLU A 17 18.34 4.59 6.95
N GLN A 18 18.00 3.70 7.89
CA GLN A 18 16.63 3.30 8.18
C GLN A 18 16.09 4.20 9.28
N ARG A 19 15.05 4.96 8.97
CA ARG A 19 14.41 5.91 9.89
C ARG A 19 12.98 5.52 10.17
N PHE A 20 12.52 5.78 11.41
CA PHE A 20 11.14 5.58 11.84
C PHE A 20 10.58 6.92 12.32
N TYR A 21 9.39 7.23 11.83
CA TYR A 21 8.75 8.51 12.07
C TYR A 21 7.35 8.35 12.65
N ARG A 22 6.91 9.38 13.36
CA ARG A 22 5.52 9.61 13.75
C ARG A 22 5.12 11.02 13.34
N HIS A 23 3.86 11.19 13.01
CA HIS A 23 3.26 12.51 12.83
C HIS A 23 1.78 12.49 13.18
N GLU A 24 1.22 13.66 13.51
CA GLU A 24 -0.20 13.83 13.71
C GLU A 24 -0.87 13.94 12.33
N SER A 25 -1.65 12.92 11.96
CA SER A 25 -2.32 12.90 10.66
C SER A 25 -3.61 13.69 10.72
N GLY A 26 -3.74 14.69 9.85
CA GLY A 26 -4.99 15.44 9.66
C GLY A 26 -6.06 14.60 8.96
N THR A 27 -5.66 13.67 8.09
CA THR A 27 -6.57 12.80 7.34
C THR A 27 -7.18 11.70 8.21
N ILE A 28 -6.34 11.08 9.04
CA ILE A 28 -6.75 10.00 9.96
C ILE A 28 -7.32 10.57 11.26
N GLY A 29 -6.87 11.76 11.70
CA GLY A 29 -7.23 12.34 12.97
C GLY A 29 -6.56 11.70 14.19
N LEU A 30 -5.50 10.91 13.96
CA LEU A 30 -4.72 10.20 14.97
C LEU A 30 -3.23 10.23 14.60
N PRO A 31 -2.32 9.98 15.56
CA PRO A 31 -0.92 9.77 15.25
C PRO A 31 -0.74 8.57 14.31
N MET A 32 0.02 8.77 13.23
CA MET A 32 0.38 7.72 12.30
C MET A 32 1.89 7.53 12.29
N LYS A 33 2.32 6.27 12.10
CA LYS A 33 3.72 5.88 12.00
C LYS A 33 4.04 5.43 10.58
N PHE A 34 5.28 5.65 10.17
CA PHE A 34 5.84 5.13 8.94
C PHE A 34 7.35 5.01 9.07
N ALA A 35 7.95 4.17 8.24
CA ALA A 35 9.39 4.06 8.15
C ALA A 35 9.89 4.47 6.76
N VAL A 36 11.11 5.00 6.70
CA VAL A 36 11.78 5.34 5.45
C VAL A 36 13.21 4.83 5.48
N TYR A 37 13.59 4.09 4.45
CA TYR A 37 14.99 3.86 4.16
C TYR A 37 15.48 4.91 3.16
N LEU A 38 16.55 5.62 3.51
CA LEU A 38 17.23 6.56 2.62
C LEU A 38 18.58 5.96 2.19
N PRO A 39 18.79 5.75 0.86
CA PRO A 39 20.03 5.19 0.36
C PRO A 39 21.19 6.21 0.48
N PRO A 40 22.47 5.80 0.38
CA PRO A 40 23.61 6.72 0.45
C PRO A 40 23.51 7.91 -0.51
N GLN A 41 22.93 7.70 -1.70
CA GLN A 41 22.77 8.71 -2.74
C GLN A 41 21.84 9.86 -2.32
N ALA A 42 20.98 9.64 -1.34
CA ALA A 42 20.08 10.67 -0.80
C ALA A 42 20.82 11.84 -0.14
N SER A 43 22.09 11.66 0.21
CA SER A 43 22.95 12.73 0.70
C SER A 43 23.37 13.74 -0.40
N GLN A 44 23.21 13.37 -1.66
CA GLN A 44 23.58 14.18 -2.82
C GLN A 44 22.39 14.89 -3.48
N GLY A 45 21.17 14.53 -3.10
CA GLY A 45 19.93 15.10 -3.63
C GLY A 45 18.76 14.13 -3.63
N PRO A 46 17.59 14.56 -4.15
CA PRO A 46 16.39 13.73 -4.17
C PRO A 46 16.58 12.46 -5.01
N VAL A 47 16.18 11.33 -4.45
CA VAL A 47 16.25 9.98 -5.05
C VAL A 47 14.87 9.45 -5.41
N PRO A 48 14.73 8.53 -6.39
CA PRO A 48 13.46 7.83 -6.61
C PRO A 48 13.08 7.01 -5.38
N ALA A 49 11.77 6.79 -5.20
CA ALA A 49 11.28 6.04 -4.06
C ALA A 49 10.25 4.98 -4.46
N LEU A 50 10.20 3.92 -3.67
CA LEU A 50 9.17 2.89 -3.73
C LEU A 50 8.31 2.97 -2.46
N LEU A 51 6.99 3.12 -2.65
CA LEU A 51 6.01 2.94 -1.59
C LEU A 51 5.73 1.44 -1.46
N TYR A 52 6.03 0.87 -0.30
CA TYR A 52 5.68 -0.50 0.03
C TYR A 52 4.46 -0.56 0.93
N LEU A 53 3.50 -1.41 0.58
CA LEU A 53 2.31 -1.67 1.36
C LEU A 53 2.35 -3.07 1.95
N ALA A 54 2.19 -3.16 3.27
CA ALA A 54 2.29 -4.42 4.00
C ALA A 54 0.95 -5.18 4.02
N GLY A 55 1.02 -6.48 4.32
CA GLY A 55 -0.14 -7.36 4.49
C GLY A 55 -0.85 -7.19 5.83
N LEU A 56 -1.89 -8.00 6.03
CA LEU A 56 -2.67 -8.04 7.27
C LEU A 56 -1.79 -8.20 8.50
N THR A 57 -2.14 -7.54 9.58
CA THR A 57 -1.48 -7.54 10.90
C THR A 57 -0.11 -6.85 10.97
N CYS A 58 0.45 -6.46 9.85
CA CYS A 58 1.75 -5.81 9.79
C CYS A 58 1.70 -4.35 10.28
N THR A 59 2.90 -3.83 10.58
CA THR A 59 3.15 -2.43 10.91
C THR A 59 4.20 -1.85 9.95
N GLU A 60 4.52 -0.58 10.09
CA GLU A 60 5.59 0.11 9.38
C GLU A 60 6.97 -0.56 9.54
N GLU A 61 7.18 -1.28 10.64
CA GLU A 61 8.46 -1.96 10.94
C GLU A 61 8.63 -3.29 10.21
N THR A 62 7.51 -3.96 9.88
CA THR A 62 7.53 -5.37 9.45
C THR A 62 8.40 -5.58 8.21
N PHE A 63 8.28 -4.72 7.21
CA PHE A 63 9.07 -4.81 5.99
C PHE A 63 10.56 -4.51 6.25
N ALA A 64 10.85 -3.47 7.01
CA ALA A 64 12.21 -3.09 7.35
C ALA A 64 12.98 -4.22 8.06
N ILE A 65 12.27 -5.00 8.90
CA ILE A 65 12.87 -6.09 9.69
C ILE A 65 12.99 -7.37 8.87
N LYS A 66 12.00 -7.70 8.02
CA LYS A 66 11.89 -9.04 7.41
C LYS A 66 12.36 -9.12 5.96
N ALA A 67 12.24 -8.05 5.18
CA ALA A 67 12.45 -8.13 3.73
C ALA A 67 13.91 -8.03 3.28
N SER A 68 14.81 -7.48 4.12
CA SER A 68 16.22 -7.21 3.76
C SER A 68 16.39 -6.40 2.46
N ALA A 69 15.37 -5.64 2.08
CA ALA A 69 15.32 -4.89 0.83
C ALA A 69 16.31 -3.71 0.78
N GLN A 70 16.73 -3.22 1.94
CA GLN A 70 17.62 -2.06 2.09
C GLN A 70 18.95 -2.23 1.35
N ARG A 71 19.53 -3.44 1.33
CA ARG A 71 20.76 -3.71 0.57
C ARG A 71 20.57 -3.38 -0.91
N ARG A 72 19.52 -3.93 -1.52
CA ARG A 72 19.27 -3.71 -2.95
C ARG A 72 18.85 -2.28 -3.23
N ALA A 73 18.08 -1.67 -2.34
CA ALA A 73 17.71 -0.27 -2.43
C ALA A 73 18.94 0.67 -2.39
N ALA A 74 19.94 0.37 -1.53
CA ALA A 74 21.21 1.10 -1.49
C ALA A 74 21.99 1.01 -2.81
N GLU A 75 22.08 -0.20 -3.38
CA GLU A 75 22.76 -0.43 -4.67
C GLU A 75 22.11 0.33 -5.82
N LEU A 76 20.79 0.40 -5.82
CA LEU A 76 19.99 1.05 -6.87
C LEU A 76 19.74 2.55 -6.63
N GLY A 77 20.08 3.08 -5.46
CA GLY A 77 19.81 4.47 -5.11
C GLY A 77 18.32 4.75 -4.89
N LEU A 78 17.56 3.79 -4.34
CA LEU A 78 16.11 3.89 -4.11
C LEU A 78 15.82 4.14 -2.64
N ALA A 79 14.94 5.09 -2.34
CA ALA A 79 14.31 5.19 -1.04
C ALA A 79 13.14 4.19 -0.94
N LEU A 80 12.87 3.72 0.29
CA LEU A 80 11.71 2.86 0.58
C LEU A 80 10.84 3.56 1.60
N ILE A 81 9.55 3.71 1.33
CA ILE A 81 8.55 4.29 2.24
C ILE A 81 7.61 3.16 2.66
N THR A 82 7.45 2.95 3.97
CA THR A 82 6.62 1.86 4.53
C THR A 82 5.69 2.40 5.60
N PRO A 83 4.42 2.67 5.29
CA PRO A 83 3.42 3.11 6.27
C PRO A 83 2.94 1.97 7.15
N ASP A 84 2.30 2.30 8.27
CA ASP A 84 1.44 1.36 8.99
C ASP A 84 0.25 0.94 8.11
N THR A 85 -0.37 -0.18 8.44
CA THR A 85 -1.44 -0.81 7.65
C THR A 85 -2.84 -0.34 8.04
N SER A 86 -2.98 0.40 9.12
CA SER A 86 -4.23 0.99 9.60
C SER A 86 -3.96 2.09 10.64
N PRO A 87 -4.98 2.89 10.99
CA PRO A 87 -4.99 3.63 12.25
C PRO A 87 -4.86 2.70 13.45
N ARG A 88 -4.34 3.23 14.58
CA ARG A 88 -4.26 2.52 15.85
C ARG A 88 -4.68 3.43 16.98
N GLY A 89 -5.42 2.88 17.97
CA GLY A 89 -5.87 3.63 19.13
C GLY A 89 -7.01 4.61 18.85
N ALA A 90 -7.84 4.30 17.87
CA ALA A 90 -9.06 5.07 17.58
C ALA A 90 -10.14 4.86 18.65
N ASN A 91 -10.02 3.81 19.46
CA ASN A 91 -11.00 3.39 20.46
C ASN A 91 -12.40 3.12 19.85
N VAL A 92 -12.41 2.67 18.60
CA VAL A 92 -13.64 2.20 17.94
C VAL A 92 -13.97 0.81 18.49
N PRO A 93 -15.20 0.56 18.97
CA PRO A 93 -15.61 -0.76 19.42
C PRO A 93 -15.34 -1.82 18.35
N GLY A 94 -14.67 -2.91 18.74
CA GLY A 94 -14.33 -3.99 17.81
C GLY A 94 -13.05 -3.80 16.98
N GLU A 95 -12.34 -2.66 17.11
CA GLU A 95 -11.19 -2.36 16.24
C GLU A 95 -10.04 -3.37 16.33
N ALA A 96 -9.91 -4.08 17.44
CA ALA A 96 -8.84 -5.07 17.70
C ALA A 96 -9.38 -6.50 17.94
N GLU A 97 -10.65 -6.77 17.65
CA GLU A 97 -11.26 -8.06 17.92
C GLU A 97 -10.94 -9.12 16.84
N SER A 98 -10.54 -8.68 15.65
CA SER A 98 -10.26 -9.57 14.54
C SER A 98 -8.92 -9.23 13.89
N TRP A 99 -8.12 -10.24 13.55
CA TRP A 99 -6.82 -10.07 12.92
C TRP A 99 -6.91 -9.62 11.45
N ASP A 100 -8.04 -9.84 10.81
CA ASP A 100 -8.31 -9.55 9.39
C ASP A 100 -9.30 -8.39 9.17
N PHE A 101 -9.62 -7.62 10.23
CA PHE A 101 -10.48 -6.45 10.15
C PHE A 101 -10.15 -5.46 11.28
N GLY A 102 -10.24 -4.16 11.02
CA GLY A 102 -9.90 -3.11 11.99
C GLY A 102 -8.39 -2.84 12.04
N VAL A 103 -7.80 -2.96 13.24
CA VAL A 103 -6.37 -2.70 13.46
C VAL A 103 -5.52 -3.69 12.68
N GLY A 104 -4.58 -3.17 11.88
CA GLY A 104 -3.72 -3.98 11.02
C GLY A 104 -4.38 -4.47 9.72
N ALA A 105 -5.58 -3.99 9.40
CA ALA A 105 -6.39 -4.48 8.28
C ALA A 105 -7.17 -3.36 7.57
N GLY A 106 -6.52 -2.23 7.26
CA GLY A 106 -7.15 -1.06 6.67
C GLY A 106 -7.48 -1.17 5.18
N PHE A 107 -7.07 -2.25 4.50
CA PHE A 107 -7.30 -2.52 3.08
C PHE A 107 -6.96 -1.36 2.13
N TYR A 108 -6.24 -0.36 2.61
CA TYR A 108 -5.77 0.81 1.84
C TYR A 108 -6.89 1.55 1.10
N LEU A 109 -8.08 1.58 1.68
CA LEU A 109 -9.26 2.29 1.21
C LEU A 109 -9.72 3.36 2.23
N ASP A 110 -10.65 4.19 1.83
CA ASP A 110 -11.35 5.10 2.73
C ASP A 110 -12.72 4.52 3.10
N ALA A 111 -12.92 4.21 4.38
CA ALA A 111 -14.18 3.70 4.87
C ALA A 111 -15.29 4.78 4.75
N THR A 112 -16.48 4.34 4.37
CA THR A 112 -17.68 5.19 4.25
C THR A 112 -18.69 4.92 5.34
N GLN A 113 -18.54 3.81 6.08
CA GLN A 113 -19.50 3.40 7.12
C GLN A 113 -19.03 3.79 8.51
N ALA A 114 -19.96 4.29 9.33
CA ALA A 114 -19.70 4.47 10.74
C ALA A 114 -19.56 3.09 11.43
N PRO A 115 -18.68 2.98 12.45
CA PRO A 115 -17.84 4.04 13.01
C PRO A 115 -16.49 4.23 12.29
N TRP A 116 -16.19 3.44 11.26
CA TRP A 116 -14.88 3.35 10.60
C TRP A 116 -14.53 4.60 9.78
N ALA A 117 -15.53 5.24 9.14
CA ALA A 117 -15.34 6.38 8.25
C ALA A 117 -14.58 7.57 8.85
N THR A 118 -14.53 7.67 10.19
CA THR A 118 -13.83 8.75 10.87
C THR A 118 -12.32 8.62 10.75
N HIS A 119 -11.79 7.40 10.90
CA HIS A 119 -10.35 7.16 11.03
C HIS A 119 -9.77 6.22 9.96
N TRP A 120 -10.53 5.24 9.45
CA TRP A 120 -10.05 4.30 8.42
C TRP A 120 -10.08 4.94 7.03
N ARG A 121 -9.14 5.86 6.77
CA ARG A 121 -9.03 6.63 5.54
C ARG A 121 -7.64 6.48 4.93
N MET A 122 -7.24 5.21 4.71
CA MET A 122 -5.88 4.88 4.32
C MET A 122 -5.51 5.30 2.89
N GLU A 123 -6.46 5.30 1.94
CA GLU A 123 -6.21 5.82 0.59
C GLU A 123 -5.89 7.32 0.65
N SER A 124 -6.77 8.12 1.24
CA SER A 124 -6.56 9.57 1.39
C SER A 124 -5.30 9.88 2.18
N TYR A 125 -5.02 9.12 3.23
CA TYR A 125 -3.81 9.28 4.02
C TYR A 125 -2.54 9.08 3.16
N LEU A 126 -2.46 8.00 2.41
CA LEU A 126 -1.29 7.71 1.59
C LEU A 126 -1.11 8.71 0.45
N MET A 127 -2.18 8.99 -0.29
CA MET A 127 -2.11 9.75 -1.53
C MET A 127 -2.06 11.26 -1.29
N ASN A 128 -2.79 11.76 -0.30
CA ASN A 128 -2.98 13.20 -0.09
C ASN A 128 -2.19 13.75 1.11
N GLU A 129 -1.65 12.90 1.98
CA GLU A 129 -0.89 13.33 3.15
C GLU A 129 0.51 12.74 3.21
N LEU A 130 0.67 11.41 3.31
CA LEU A 130 1.98 10.80 3.54
C LEU A 130 2.96 11.02 2.38
N LEU A 131 2.56 10.70 1.14
CA LEU A 131 3.45 10.90 -0.02
C LEU A 131 3.85 12.37 -0.22
N PRO A 132 2.92 13.35 -0.17
CA PRO A 132 3.28 14.77 -0.16
C PRO A 132 4.22 15.16 0.98
N LEU A 133 3.98 14.66 2.19
CA LEU A 133 4.81 14.92 3.36
C LEU A 133 6.25 14.38 3.17
N CYS A 134 6.38 13.13 2.72
CA CYS A 134 7.69 12.51 2.44
C CYS A 134 8.46 13.27 1.35
N THR A 135 7.80 13.63 0.26
CA THR A 135 8.46 14.35 -0.85
C THR A 135 8.81 15.80 -0.53
N ALA A 136 8.10 16.43 0.41
CA ALA A 136 8.38 17.80 0.84
C ALA A 136 9.50 17.89 1.91
N GLN A 137 9.64 16.88 2.77
CA GLN A 137 10.54 16.95 3.93
C GLN A 137 11.73 15.99 3.88
N LEU A 138 11.73 15.03 2.96
CA LEU A 138 12.81 14.06 2.78
C LEU A 138 13.39 14.18 1.37
N PRO A 139 14.64 13.74 1.13
CA PRO A 139 15.27 13.81 -0.19
C PRO A 139 14.70 12.75 -1.15
N ILE A 140 13.40 12.88 -1.48
CA ILE A 140 12.63 11.98 -2.35
C ILE A 140 12.10 12.75 -3.55
N ASP A 141 12.31 12.20 -4.75
CA ASP A 141 11.83 12.78 -6.00
C ASP A 141 10.35 12.39 -6.24
N ALA A 142 9.47 13.40 -6.15
CA ALA A 142 8.03 13.23 -6.34
C ALA A 142 7.62 12.73 -7.73
N GLN A 143 8.49 12.88 -8.75
CA GLN A 143 8.23 12.46 -10.13
C GLN A 143 8.68 11.02 -10.43
N ARG A 144 9.44 10.42 -9.51
CA ARG A 144 9.99 9.06 -9.66
C ARG A 144 9.55 8.17 -8.52
N LEU A 145 8.23 7.96 -8.41
CA LEU A 145 7.61 7.08 -7.43
C LEU A 145 7.19 5.77 -8.09
N GLY A 146 7.44 4.66 -7.42
CA GLY A 146 6.86 3.35 -7.74
C GLY A 146 6.06 2.83 -6.52
N ILE A 147 5.24 1.82 -6.75
CA ILE A 147 4.45 1.19 -5.69
C ILE A 147 4.54 -0.33 -5.79
N PHE A 148 4.64 -0.98 -4.64
CA PHE A 148 4.54 -2.42 -4.53
C PHE A 148 3.98 -2.83 -3.16
N GLY A 149 3.55 -4.07 -3.04
CA GLY A 149 3.00 -4.54 -1.77
C GLY A 149 2.87 -6.05 -1.70
N HIS A 150 2.56 -6.55 -0.51
CA HIS A 150 2.37 -7.97 -0.25
C HIS A 150 0.98 -8.25 0.31
N SER A 151 0.28 -9.29 -0.18
CA SER A 151 -1.02 -9.75 0.32
C SER A 151 -2.09 -8.64 0.25
N MET A 152 -2.69 -8.22 1.37
CA MET A 152 -3.53 -7.03 1.47
C MET A 152 -2.83 -5.78 0.93
N GLY A 153 -1.52 -5.65 1.15
CA GLY A 153 -0.73 -4.55 0.59
C GLY A 153 -0.50 -4.67 -0.92
N GLY A 154 -0.45 -5.89 -1.45
CA GLY A 154 -0.46 -6.16 -2.89
C GLY A 154 -1.77 -5.70 -3.52
N HIS A 155 -2.91 -6.00 -2.89
CA HIS A 155 -4.21 -5.42 -3.23
C HIS A 155 -4.14 -3.89 -3.24
N GLY A 156 -3.68 -3.28 -2.14
CA GLY A 156 -3.54 -1.83 -2.05
C GLY A 156 -2.65 -1.23 -3.14
N ALA A 157 -1.53 -1.89 -3.48
CA ALA A 157 -0.65 -1.42 -4.54
C ALA A 157 -1.34 -1.43 -5.91
N LEU A 158 -2.05 -2.52 -6.24
CA LEU A 158 -2.81 -2.64 -7.49
C LEU A 158 -3.93 -1.60 -7.55
N THR A 159 -4.76 -1.50 -6.52
CA THR A 159 -5.92 -0.60 -6.52
C THR A 159 -5.50 0.87 -6.54
N LEU A 160 -4.57 1.29 -5.69
CA LEU A 160 -4.11 2.69 -5.66
C LEU A 160 -3.44 3.10 -6.97
N ALA A 161 -2.65 2.22 -7.58
CA ALA A 161 -2.01 2.51 -8.86
C ALA A 161 -3.03 2.70 -10.00
N LEU A 162 -4.10 1.90 -10.02
CA LEU A 162 -5.15 1.98 -11.04
C LEU A 162 -6.12 3.16 -10.81
N ARG A 163 -6.39 3.50 -9.55
CA ARG A 163 -7.24 4.64 -9.19
C ARG A 163 -6.54 6.00 -9.34
N HIS A 164 -5.21 6.02 -9.29
CA HIS A 164 -4.39 7.25 -9.40
C HIS A 164 -3.44 7.19 -10.61
N PRO A 165 -3.96 7.21 -11.84
CA PRO A 165 -3.17 7.04 -13.06
C PRO A 165 -2.04 8.07 -13.15
N GLY A 166 -0.85 7.60 -13.54
CA GLY A 166 0.35 8.43 -13.69
C GLY A 166 1.08 8.79 -12.40
N ARG A 167 0.51 8.48 -11.22
CA ARG A 167 1.15 8.76 -9.93
C ARG A 167 2.39 7.89 -9.70
N PHE A 168 2.34 6.63 -10.10
CA PHE A 168 3.42 5.68 -9.95
C PHE A 168 3.96 5.26 -11.31
N LYS A 169 5.29 5.17 -11.43
CA LYS A 169 5.99 4.78 -12.66
C LYS A 169 6.10 3.27 -12.81
N THR A 170 6.05 2.54 -11.70
CA THR A 170 6.14 1.08 -11.65
C THR A 170 5.13 0.52 -10.65
N LEU A 171 4.62 -0.67 -10.97
CA LEU A 171 3.65 -1.40 -10.17
C LEU A 171 4.07 -2.86 -10.08
N SER A 172 4.19 -3.36 -8.84
CA SER A 172 4.43 -4.78 -8.57
C SER A 172 3.60 -5.24 -7.38
N ALA A 173 3.30 -6.54 -7.30
CA ALA A 173 2.59 -7.11 -6.16
C ALA A 173 3.09 -8.52 -5.85
N PHE A 174 3.15 -8.86 -4.57
CA PHE A 174 3.57 -10.17 -4.08
C PHE A 174 2.38 -10.83 -3.38
N ALA A 175 1.98 -12.01 -3.87
CA ALA A 175 0.83 -12.75 -3.37
C ALA A 175 -0.41 -11.85 -3.09
N PRO A 176 -0.83 -10.98 -4.05
CA PRO A 176 -1.87 -9.99 -3.83
C PRO A 176 -3.26 -10.60 -3.71
N ILE A 177 -4.16 -9.95 -2.95
CA ILE A 177 -5.60 -10.19 -3.06
C ILE A 177 -6.07 -9.46 -4.31
N CYS A 178 -6.21 -10.17 -5.43
CA CYS A 178 -6.47 -9.57 -6.75
C CYS A 178 -7.94 -9.23 -7.00
N ALA A 179 -8.86 -10.00 -6.40
CA ALA A 179 -10.30 -9.85 -6.59
C ALA A 179 -11.03 -9.89 -5.23
N PRO A 180 -10.89 -8.83 -4.40
CA PRO A 180 -11.46 -8.81 -3.06
C PRO A 180 -12.98 -8.92 -3.03
N THR A 181 -13.69 -8.55 -4.10
CA THR A 181 -15.15 -8.75 -4.21
C THR A 181 -15.56 -10.22 -4.32
N GLN A 182 -14.61 -11.12 -4.55
CA GLN A 182 -14.81 -12.55 -4.78
C GLN A 182 -14.11 -13.43 -3.72
N CYS A 183 -13.63 -12.85 -2.63
CA CYS A 183 -12.98 -13.60 -1.57
C CYS A 183 -13.47 -13.21 -0.18
N PRO A 184 -13.42 -14.13 0.82
CA PRO A 184 -13.92 -13.89 2.17
C PRO A 184 -13.29 -12.69 2.88
N TRP A 185 -11.98 -12.47 2.74
CA TRP A 185 -11.34 -11.31 3.37
C TRP A 185 -11.83 -9.98 2.81
N GLY A 186 -11.96 -9.90 1.49
CA GLY A 186 -12.48 -8.70 0.85
C GLY A 186 -13.95 -8.48 1.14
N GLU A 187 -14.77 -9.52 1.12
CA GLU A 187 -16.19 -9.43 1.47
C GLU A 187 -16.40 -8.91 2.89
N LYS A 188 -15.64 -9.44 3.86
CA LYS A 188 -15.66 -8.96 5.25
C LYS A 188 -15.26 -7.50 5.37
N ALA A 189 -14.11 -7.13 4.75
CA ALA A 189 -13.60 -5.77 4.80
C ALA A 189 -14.55 -4.77 4.14
N PHE A 190 -15.04 -5.07 2.95
CA PHE A 190 -15.90 -4.17 2.20
C PHE A 190 -17.28 -4.03 2.83
N THR A 191 -17.86 -5.12 3.35
CA THR A 191 -19.10 -5.02 4.12
C THR A 191 -18.94 -4.07 5.30
N GLY A 192 -17.85 -4.19 6.05
CA GLY A 192 -17.61 -3.35 7.23
C GLY A 192 -17.24 -1.91 6.90
N TYR A 193 -16.37 -1.70 5.91
CA TYR A 193 -15.88 -0.35 5.58
C TYR A 193 -16.74 0.41 4.59
N LEU A 194 -17.31 -0.27 3.59
CA LEU A 194 -18.06 0.35 2.49
C LEU A 194 -19.56 0.12 2.59
N GLY A 195 -20.00 -0.84 3.42
CA GLY A 195 -21.39 -1.21 3.60
C GLY A 195 -21.82 -2.40 2.74
N ALA A 196 -23.08 -2.83 2.95
CA ALA A 196 -23.63 -4.02 2.28
C ALA A 196 -24.00 -3.76 0.79
N ASP A 197 -24.10 -2.51 0.37
CA ASP A 197 -24.32 -2.16 -1.03
C ASP A 197 -23.04 -2.38 -1.84
N ARG A 198 -23.04 -3.40 -2.67
CA ARG A 198 -21.87 -3.84 -3.45
C ARG A 198 -21.59 -2.96 -4.68
N THR A 199 -22.40 -1.96 -4.98
CA THR A 199 -22.24 -1.12 -6.17
C THR A 199 -20.93 -0.35 -6.19
N SER A 200 -20.43 0.09 -5.01
CA SER A 200 -19.14 0.79 -4.86
C SER A 200 -17.93 -0.13 -4.72
N TRP A 201 -18.11 -1.42 -4.48
CA TRP A 201 -17.01 -2.34 -4.19
C TRP A 201 -16.04 -2.51 -5.36
N GLY A 202 -16.57 -2.46 -6.60
CA GLY A 202 -15.76 -2.55 -7.81
C GLY A 202 -14.69 -1.46 -7.93
N GLU A 203 -14.92 -0.29 -7.32
CA GLU A 203 -13.94 0.80 -7.28
C GLU A 203 -12.71 0.48 -6.42
N HIS A 204 -12.78 -0.57 -5.59
CA HIS A 204 -11.72 -1.05 -4.72
C HIS A 204 -11.26 -2.47 -5.07
N ASP A 205 -11.66 -3.01 -6.22
CA ASP A 205 -11.26 -4.34 -6.71
C ASP A 205 -10.32 -4.19 -7.90
N ALA A 206 -9.09 -4.70 -7.76
CA ALA A 206 -8.06 -4.53 -8.78
C ALA A 206 -8.44 -5.18 -10.12
N THR A 207 -9.11 -6.34 -10.08
CA THR A 207 -9.58 -7.03 -11.29
C THR A 207 -10.64 -6.21 -12.01
N VAL A 208 -11.66 -5.74 -11.29
CA VAL A 208 -12.72 -4.87 -11.84
C VAL A 208 -12.15 -3.55 -12.36
N LEU A 209 -11.22 -2.94 -11.61
CA LEU A 209 -10.55 -1.72 -12.06
C LEU A 209 -9.77 -1.94 -13.36
N MET A 210 -9.08 -3.08 -13.50
CA MET A 210 -8.32 -3.41 -14.71
C MET A 210 -9.24 -3.63 -15.90
N GLU A 211 -10.35 -4.37 -15.75
CA GLU A 211 -11.35 -4.61 -16.78
C GLU A 211 -11.96 -3.30 -17.34
N ASN A 212 -12.05 -2.27 -16.50
CA ASN A 212 -12.63 -0.97 -16.86
C ASN A 212 -11.59 0.04 -17.40
N GLN A 213 -10.28 -0.32 -17.51
CA GLN A 213 -9.30 0.58 -18.11
C GLN A 213 -9.51 0.70 -19.63
N PRO A 214 -9.49 1.91 -20.19
CA PRO A 214 -9.67 2.10 -21.64
C PRO A 214 -8.47 1.62 -22.47
N LEU A 215 -7.30 1.48 -21.84
CA LEU A 215 -6.04 0.97 -22.40
C LEU A 215 -5.06 0.57 -21.29
N ALA A 216 -4.01 -0.17 -21.67
CA ALA A 216 -3.00 -0.65 -20.73
C ALA A 216 -2.37 0.51 -19.93
N PRO A 217 -2.64 0.63 -18.61
CA PRO A 217 -2.13 1.76 -17.81
C PRO A 217 -0.62 1.67 -17.54
N TYR A 218 -0.05 0.47 -17.62
CA TYR A 218 1.38 0.21 -17.41
C TYR A 218 1.98 -0.52 -18.63
N PRO A 219 2.27 0.20 -19.73
CA PRO A 219 2.80 -0.43 -20.96
C PRO A 219 4.17 -1.08 -20.76
N GLY A 220 4.93 -0.69 -19.72
CA GLY A 220 6.18 -1.34 -19.32
C GLY A 220 5.99 -2.65 -18.56
N GLY A 221 4.76 -3.03 -18.28
CA GLY A 221 4.38 -4.25 -17.57
C GLY A 221 4.12 -4.06 -16.08
N ILE A 222 3.32 -4.98 -15.55
CA ILE A 222 3.05 -5.18 -14.11
C ILE A 222 3.72 -6.50 -13.72
N LEU A 223 4.34 -6.56 -12.54
CA LEU A 223 4.88 -7.80 -11.98
C LEU A 223 4.00 -8.28 -10.84
N ILE A 224 3.56 -9.53 -10.92
CA ILE A 224 2.99 -10.27 -9.78
C ILE A 224 3.85 -11.49 -9.53
N ASP A 225 4.29 -11.68 -8.28
CA ASP A 225 5.01 -12.86 -7.85
C ASP A 225 4.13 -13.65 -6.87
N GLN A 226 3.83 -14.93 -7.21
CA GLN A 226 2.87 -15.76 -6.51
C GLN A 226 3.41 -17.15 -6.27
N GLY A 227 3.47 -17.57 -5.01
CA GLY A 227 3.82 -18.95 -4.65
C GLY A 227 2.69 -19.93 -4.99
N LEU A 228 2.98 -20.96 -5.77
CA LEU A 228 1.97 -21.97 -6.17
C LEU A 228 1.52 -22.87 -5.01
N ALA A 229 2.30 -22.97 -3.94
CA ALA A 229 1.94 -23.72 -2.73
C ALA A 229 1.36 -22.81 -1.61
N ASP A 230 1.02 -21.56 -1.94
CA ASP A 230 0.39 -20.65 -0.98
C ASP A 230 -1.01 -21.16 -0.61
N LYS A 231 -1.23 -21.39 0.70
CA LYS A 231 -2.52 -21.89 1.20
C LYS A 231 -3.71 -20.93 0.98
N PHE A 232 -3.44 -19.67 0.68
CA PHE A 232 -4.45 -18.67 0.42
C PHE A 232 -4.74 -18.46 -1.08
N LEU A 233 -3.95 -19.10 -1.96
CA LEU A 233 -4.01 -18.91 -3.40
C LEU A 233 -5.44 -19.04 -3.95
N GLU A 234 -6.08 -20.17 -3.68
CA GLU A 234 -7.40 -20.49 -4.23
C GLU A 234 -8.56 -19.80 -3.50
N GLY A 235 -8.41 -19.58 -2.18
CA GLY A 235 -9.53 -19.08 -1.36
C GLY A 235 -9.57 -17.56 -1.19
N GLN A 236 -8.46 -16.86 -1.44
CA GLN A 236 -8.35 -15.45 -1.09
C GLN A 236 -7.65 -14.60 -2.17
N LEU A 237 -6.63 -15.11 -2.88
CA LEU A 237 -5.73 -14.27 -3.67
C LEU A 237 -6.19 -14.10 -5.12
N HIS A 238 -6.62 -15.14 -5.78
CA HIS A 238 -7.19 -15.17 -7.15
C HIS A 238 -6.38 -14.41 -8.22
N PRO A 239 -5.04 -14.60 -8.34
CA PRO A 239 -4.23 -13.85 -9.32
C PRO A 239 -4.66 -14.12 -10.77
N HIS A 240 -5.19 -15.31 -11.07
CA HIS A 240 -5.70 -15.69 -12.39
C HIS A 240 -6.84 -14.80 -12.90
N LEU A 241 -7.65 -14.21 -12.00
CA LEU A 241 -8.71 -13.28 -12.39
C LEU A 241 -8.10 -11.96 -12.89
N PHE A 242 -7.09 -11.45 -12.19
CA PHE A 242 -6.39 -10.24 -12.62
C PHE A 242 -5.58 -10.47 -13.91
N GLU A 243 -4.96 -11.65 -14.06
CA GLU A 243 -4.29 -12.06 -15.30
C GLU A 243 -5.26 -12.02 -16.49
N THR A 244 -6.46 -12.59 -16.32
CA THR A 244 -7.51 -12.56 -17.34
C THR A 244 -7.90 -11.13 -17.69
N ALA A 245 -8.13 -10.27 -16.71
CA ALA A 245 -8.45 -8.86 -16.93
C ALA A 245 -7.34 -8.12 -17.69
N CYS A 246 -6.08 -8.35 -17.32
CA CYS A 246 -4.93 -7.78 -18.03
C CYS A 246 -4.90 -8.23 -19.50
N ALA A 247 -5.12 -9.52 -19.77
CA ALA A 247 -5.11 -10.06 -21.12
C ALA A 247 -6.22 -9.44 -22.00
N GLN A 248 -7.40 -9.19 -21.45
CA GLN A 248 -8.53 -8.60 -22.16
C GLN A 248 -8.24 -7.20 -22.73
N ILE A 249 -7.49 -6.39 -21.99
CA ILE A 249 -7.16 -5.01 -22.42
C ILE A 249 -5.72 -4.88 -22.98
N GLY A 250 -5.00 -5.99 -23.11
CA GLY A 250 -3.63 -5.99 -23.60
C GLY A 250 -2.61 -5.39 -22.63
N GLN A 251 -2.88 -5.41 -21.31
CA GLN A 251 -1.93 -5.00 -20.30
C GLN A 251 -0.83 -6.05 -20.15
N PRO A 252 0.47 -5.71 -20.41
CA PRO A 252 1.56 -6.65 -20.15
C PRO A 252 1.63 -7.01 -18.65
N LEU A 253 1.61 -8.29 -18.36
CA LEU A 253 1.72 -8.85 -17.01
C LEU A 253 2.79 -9.97 -17.00
N THR A 254 3.65 -9.95 -15.99
CA THR A 254 4.49 -11.08 -15.61
C THR A 254 3.92 -11.65 -14.30
N LEU A 255 3.41 -12.89 -14.38
CA LEU A 255 2.88 -13.66 -13.24
C LEU A 255 3.70 -14.95 -13.07
#